data_3c3db995c8193696954e51c0c6e9c12a
#
_entry.id   3c3db995c8193696954e51c0c6e9c12a
#
_cell.length_a   1.000
_cell.length_b   1.000
_cell.length_c   1.000
_cell.angle_alpha   90.00
_cell.angle_beta   90.00
_cell.angle_gamma   90.00
#
_symmetry.space_group_name_H-M   'P 1'
#
loop_
_entity.id
_entity.type
_entity.pdbx_description
1 polymer ?
#
loop_
_entity_poly.entity_id
_entity_poly.type
_entity_poly.pdbx_seq_one_letter_code
_entity_poly.pdbx_strand_id
1 'polypeptide(L)'
;MRVAGPAIPYVQSSASQDVPPPYHFPDVTVQAFIWPAQIGAVQKYCDNFLNLGTREERGFEYRPLAAWPYAMLLFLDYPEMISSSREPEDIGETPYPERGITSQREVFACLPVVRYGNGPLGLIADTDIECVLPFIVVSKPWSCVCGREMLGLGKLLAEIDMAEGYYPDSFRGAVRLPGWASDAPGEHLSVLPFLDVETG
;
A
#
# COMPACT_ATOMS: atom_id res chain seq x y z
N MET A 1 18.15 -16.43 0.31
CA MET A 1 17.61 -17.76 0.66
C MET A 1 16.09 -17.66 0.67
N ARG A 2 15.40 -18.15 -0.37
CA ARG A 2 13.93 -18.19 -0.35
C ARG A 2 13.50 -19.28 0.61
N VAL A 3 12.89 -18.92 1.71
CA VAL A 3 12.15 -19.87 2.53
C VAL A 3 10.89 -20.23 1.72
N ALA A 4 10.93 -21.34 1.02
CA ALA A 4 9.74 -21.95 0.48
C ALA A 4 8.97 -22.55 1.66
N GLY A 5 8.20 -21.76 2.35
CA GLY A 5 7.14 -22.29 3.20
C GLY A 5 6.09 -23.01 2.31
N PRO A 6 5.34 -23.95 2.87
CA PRO A 6 4.25 -24.55 2.13
C PRO A 6 3.32 -23.41 1.71
N ALA A 7 3.05 -23.33 0.39
CA ALA A 7 2.04 -22.43 -0.12
C ALA A 7 0.72 -22.79 0.58
N ILE A 8 0.22 -21.90 1.41
CA ILE A 8 -1.13 -22.08 1.98
C ILE A 8 -2.07 -21.84 0.81
N PRO A 9 -2.82 -22.84 0.37
CA PRO A 9 -3.74 -22.64 -0.73
C PRO A 9 -4.80 -21.64 -0.29
N TYR A 10 -4.89 -20.53 -1.01
CA TYR A 10 -5.99 -19.60 -0.84
C TYR A 10 -7.26 -20.27 -1.36
N VAL A 11 -8.28 -20.35 -0.53
CA VAL A 11 -9.56 -20.95 -0.93
C VAL A 11 -10.37 -19.90 -1.69
N GLN A 12 -10.32 -19.99 -3.01
CA GLN A 12 -11.23 -19.23 -3.85
C GLN A 12 -12.64 -19.79 -3.74
N SER A 13 -13.60 -18.92 -3.51
CA SER A 13 -15.02 -19.27 -3.52
C SER A 13 -15.78 -18.34 -4.46
N SER A 14 -16.96 -18.76 -4.90
CA SER A 14 -17.83 -17.90 -5.72
C SER A 14 -18.26 -16.60 -4.99
N ALA A 15 -18.10 -16.55 -3.69
CA ALA A 15 -18.30 -15.36 -2.87
C ALA A 15 -17.02 -14.56 -2.65
N SER A 16 -15.87 -15.05 -3.13
CA SER A 16 -14.61 -14.35 -3.05
C SER A 16 -14.64 -13.07 -3.91
N GLN A 17 -14.12 -12.00 -3.36
CA GLN A 17 -13.92 -10.74 -4.09
C GLN A 17 -12.55 -10.70 -4.78
N ASP A 18 -11.93 -11.85 -4.95
CA ASP A 18 -10.61 -11.96 -5.56
C ASP A 18 -10.70 -11.69 -7.04
N VAL A 19 -9.77 -10.88 -7.46
CA VAL A 19 -9.48 -10.65 -8.86
C VAL A 19 -8.03 -11.10 -9.06
N PRO A 20 -7.79 -12.19 -9.79
CA PRO A 20 -6.44 -12.73 -9.91
C PRO A 20 -5.53 -11.83 -10.76
N PRO A 21 -4.23 -11.78 -10.41
CA PRO A 21 -3.24 -11.12 -11.24
C PRO A 21 -2.96 -11.95 -12.52
N PRO A 22 -2.30 -11.36 -13.53
CA PRO A 22 -1.79 -9.99 -13.56
C PRO A 22 -2.88 -8.95 -13.81
N TYR A 23 -2.65 -7.76 -13.25
CA TYR A 23 -3.57 -6.64 -13.41
C TYR A 23 -3.09 -5.68 -14.49
N HIS A 24 -4.04 -5.13 -15.23
CA HIS A 24 -3.83 -4.05 -16.17
C HIS A 24 -4.66 -2.84 -15.73
N PHE A 25 -4.01 -1.68 -15.62
CA PHE A 25 -4.60 -0.43 -15.18
C PHE A 25 -4.43 0.62 -16.27
N PRO A 26 -5.38 0.78 -17.19
CA PRO A 26 -5.33 1.86 -18.17
C PRO A 26 -5.64 3.21 -17.50
N ASP A 27 -5.06 4.25 -18.06
CA ASP A 27 -5.38 5.67 -17.77
C ASP A 27 -5.29 6.08 -16.29
N VAL A 28 -4.32 5.51 -15.56
CA VAL A 28 -4.12 5.87 -14.14
C VAL A 28 -3.65 7.31 -14.00
N THR A 29 -4.38 8.09 -13.21
CA THR A 29 -3.93 9.40 -12.78
C THR A 29 -3.14 9.28 -11.47
N VAL A 30 -1.93 9.83 -11.43
CA VAL A 30 -1.08 9.84 -10.24
C VAL A 30 -0.75 11.27 -9.87
N GLN A 31 -1.11 11.66 -8.65
CA GLN A 31 -0.67 12.89 -8.04
C GLN A 31 0.30 12.57 -6.90
N ALA A 32 1.56 13.00 -7.05
CA ALA A 32 2.62 12.75 -6.09
C ALA A 32 3.07 14.03 -5.40
N PHE A 33 3.18 13.97 -4.08
CA PHE A 33 3.71 15.04 -3.23
C PHE A 33 4.98 14.55 -2.56
N ILE A 34 6.02 15.35 -2.58
CA ILE A 34 7.32 15.03 -2.00
C ILE A 34 7.66 16.14 -1.01
N TRP A 35 7.99 15.78 0.21
CA TRP A 35 8.41 16.74 1.22
C TRP A 35 9.57 16.22 2.07
N PRO A 36 10.36 17.11 2.69
CA PRO A 36 11.44 16.71 3.56
C PRO A 36 10.93 15.86 4.73
N ALA A 37 11.51 14.69 4.94
CA ALA A 37 11.21 13.82 6.06
C ALA A 37 12.19 14.07 7.20
N GLN A 38 11.69 13.99 8.43
CA GLN A 38 12.55 13.99 9.60
C GLN A 38 13.20 12.61 9.75
N ILE A 39 14.50 12.52 9.52
CA ILE A 39 15.26 11.26 9.57
C ILE A 39 14.99 10.49 10.88
N GLY A 40 14.96 11.19 12.03
CA GLY A 40 14.65 10.57 13.32
C GLY A 40 13.26 9.95 13.41
N ALA A 41 12.26 10.55 12.75
CA ALA A 41 10.91 9.99 12.68
C ALA A 41 10.87 8.73 11.80
N VAL A 42 11.56 8.74 10.66
CA VAL A 42 11.68 7.57 9.78
C VAL A 42 12.45 6.45 10.48
N GLN A 43 13.55 6.77 11.22
CA GLN A 43 14.25 5.77 12.01
C GLN A 43 13.35 5.13 13.07
N LYS A 44 12.59 5.96 13.80
CA LYS A 44 11.62 5.46 14.78
C LYS A 44 10.58 4.54 14.16
N TYR A 45 10.13 4.84 12.93
CA TYR A 45 9.25 3.95 12.18
C TYR A 45 9.95 2.62 11.87
N CYS A 46 11.19 2.65 11.36
CA CYS A 46 11.97 1.44 11.12
C CYS A 46 12.10 0.60 12.39
N ASP A 47 12.43 1.22 13.52
CA ASP A 47 12.64 0.51 14.80
C ASP A 47 11.36 -0.12 15.33
N ASN A 48 10.22 0.57 15.16
CA ASN A 48 8.94 0.09 15.68
C ASN A 48 8.26 -0.97 14.81
N PHE A 49 8.53 -1.01 13.50
CA PHE A 49 7.76 -1.85 12.57
C PHE A 49 8.61 -2.78 11.70
N LEU A 50 9.88 -2.46 11.45
CA LEU A 50 10.74 -3.25 10.56
C LEU A 50 11.87 -3.95 11.32
N ASN A 51 12.42 -3.28 12.34
CA ASN A 51 13.55 -3.76 13.13
C ASN A 51 13.10 -4.49 14.41
N LEU A 52 12.04 -5.32 14.30
CA LEU A 52 11.52 -6.05 15.46
C LEU A 52 12.45 -7.17 15.90
N GLY A 53 12.53 -7.43 17.22
CA GLY A 53 13.44 -8.41 17.80
C GLY A 53 14.89 -7.93 17.88
N THR A 54 15.84 -8.82 18.16
CA THR A 54 17.27 -8.48 18.20
C THR A 54 17.88 -8.46 16.80
N ARG A 55 18.94 -7.68 16.64
CA ARG A 55 19.66 -7.61 15.36
C ARG A 55 20.31 -8.94 14.98
N GLU A 56 20.80 -9.66 15.97
CA GLU A 56 21.41 -10.98 15.79
C GLU A 56 20.43 -11.98 15.21
N GLU A 57 19.19 -11.94 15.67
CA GLU A 57 18.12 -12.82 15.16
C GLU A 57 17.70 -12.46 13.74
N ARG A 58 17.60 -11.18 13.42
CA ARG A 58 17.20 -10.72 12.09
C ARG A 58 18.31 -10.85 11.05
N GLY A 59 19.55 -10.63 11.44
CA GLY A 59 20.68 -10.57 10.51
C GLY A 59 20.72 -9.31 9.62
N PHE A 60 19.83 -8.36 9.83
CA PHE A 60 19.75 -7.10 9.08
C PHE A 60 19.17 -5.95 9.93
N GLU A 61 19.23 -4.75 9.40
CA GLU A 61 18.66 -3.54 10.01
C GLU A 61 18.21 -2.58 8.90
N TYR A 62 17.00 -2.03 9.03
CA TYR A 62 16.52 -0.97 8.17
C TYR A 62 16.84 0.40 8.73
N ARG A 63 17.29 1.31 7.87
CA ARG A 63 17.57 2.70 8.20
C ARG A 63 17.00 3.64 7.14
N PRO A 64 16.72 4.90 7.51
CA PRO A 64 16.32 5.92 6.54
C PRO A 64 17.36 6.06 5.43
N LEU A 65 16.92 6.34 4.21
CA LEU A 65 17.81 6.76 3.12
C LEU A 65 18.27 8.20 3.40
N ALA A 66 19.37 8.35 4.15
CA ALA A 66 19.86 9.66 4.56
C ALA A 66 20.32 10.55 3.40
N ALA A 67 20.74 9.97 2.27
CA ALA A 67 21.13 10.71 1.09
C ALA A 67 19.96 11.39 0.37
N TRP A 68 18.73 10.94 0.63
CA TRP A 68 17.50 11.50 0.09
C TRP A 68 16.40 11.47 1.16
N PRO A 69 16.44 12.43 2.12
CA PRO A 69 15.58 12.43 3.29
C PRO A 69 14.19 13.03 2.96
N TYR A 70 13.46 12.38 2.11
CA TYR A 70 12.13 12.79 1.69
C TYR A 70 11.12 11.66 1.91
N ALA A 71 9.88 12.06 2.16
CA ALA A 71 8.72 11.20 2.12
C ALA A 71 7.89 11.52 0.89
N MET A 72 7.16 10.55 0.40
CA MET A 72 6.22 10.73 -0.69
C MET A 72 4.82 10.38 -0.23
N LEU A 73 3.84 11.15 -0.70
CA LEU A 73 2.42 10.85 -0.59
C LEU A 73 1.86 10.77 -2.00
N LEU A 74 1.19 9.68 -2.33
CA LEU A 74 0.65 9.45 -3.65
C LEU A 74 -0.86 9.27 -3.54
N PHE A 75 -1.56 10.01 -4.39
CA PHE A 75 -2.98 9.83 -4.69
C PHE A 75 -3.08 9.21 -6.08
N LEU A 76 -3.79 8.11 -6.19
CA LEU A 76 -3.98 7.40 -7.43
C LEU A 76 -5.48 7.24 -7.72
N ASP A 77 -5.86 7.59 -8.94
CA ASP A 77 -7.18 7.29 -9.47
C ASP A 77 -7.03 6.25 -10.58
N TYR A 78 -7.61 5.10 -10.33
CA TYR A 78 -7.69 3.99 -11.28
C TYR A 78 -9.11 3.97 -11.85
N PRO A 79 -9.38 4.56 -13.00
CA PRO A 79 -10.70 4.54 -13.62
C PRO A 79 -11.11 3.12 -13.99
N GLU A 80 -10.13 2.30 -14.35
CA GLU A 80 -10.32 0.92 -14.72
C GLU A 80 -9.23 0.01 -14.14
N MET A 81 -9.61 -1.20 -13.74
CA MET A 81 -8.70 -2.29 -13.47
C MET A 81 -9.22 -3.56 -14.12
N ILE A 82 -8.38 -4.19 -14.89
CA ILE A 82 -8.69 -5.41 -15.65
C ILE A 82 -7.75 -6.51 -15.18
N SER A 83 -8.28 -7.68 -14.86
CA SER A 83 -7.46 -8.87 -14.71
C SER A 83 -7.17 -9.46 -16.09
N SER A 84 -5.89 -9.62 -16.42
CA SER A 84 -5.48 -10.24 -17.67
C SER A 84 -5.14 -11.73 -17.52
N SER A 85 -5.48 -12.34 -16.39
CA SER A 85 -5.32 -13.77 -16.19
C SER A 85 -6.11 -14.54 -17.25
N ARG A 86 -5.43 -15.46 -17.91
CA ARG A 86 -6.00 -16.25 -19.01
C ARG A 86 -6.46 -17.64 -18.58
N GLU A 87 -6.52 -17.92 -17.32
CA GLU A 87 -6.96 -19.24 -16.87
C GLU A 87 -8.47 -19.23 -16.59
N PRO A 88 -9.28 -19.54 -17.58
CA PRO A 88 -10.74 -19.49 -17.48
C PRO A 88 -11.35 -20.83 -17.13
N GLU A 89 -10.57 -21.91 -17.12
CA GLU A 89 -11.18 -23.25 -17.17
C GLU A 89 -11.89 -23.62 -15.88
N ASP A 90 -11.58 -22.91 -14.76
CA ASP A 90 -12.13 -23.32 -13.46
C ASP A 90 -13.18 -22.37 -12.85
N ILE A 91 -13.46 -21.20 -13.44
CA ILE A 91 -14.28 -20.18 -12.75
C ILE A 91 -15.43 -19.64 -13.61
N GLY A 92 -16.09 -20.51 -14.36
CA GLY A 92 -17.28 -20.15 -15.12
C GLY A 92 -16.99 -19.53 -16.50
N GLU A 93 -18.06 -19.37 -17.25
CA GLU A 93 -18.05 -19.17 -18.71
C GLU A 93 -17.60 -17.78 -19.19
N THR A 94 -17.38 -16.81 -18.29
CA THR A 94 -17.04 -15.44 -18.67
C THR A 94 -15.54 -15.20 -18.58
N PRO A 95 -14.85 -14.82 -19.66
CA PRO A 95 -13.44 -14.46 -19.65
C PRO A 95 -13.15 -13.32 -18.67
N TYR A 96 -11.99 -13.34 -18.01
CA TYR A 96 -11.62 -12.28 -17.06
C TYR A 96 -11.69 -10.86 -17.61
N PRO A 97 -11.29 -10.58 -18.86
CA PRO A 97 -11.45 -9.26 -19.45
C PRO A 97 -12.89 -8.75 -19.49
N GLU A 98 -13.86 -9.68 -19.43
CA GLU A 98 -15.28 -9.36 -19.47
C GLU A 98 -15.93 -9.37 -18.08
N ARG A 99 -15.21 -9.77 -17.03
CA ARG A 99 -15.72 -9.90 -15.66
C ARG A 99 -15.74 -8.63 -14.85
N GLY A 100 -15.72 -7.55 -15.50
CA GLY A 100 -15.93 -6.29 -14.82
C GLY A 100 -14.65 -5.48 -14.70
N ILE A 101 -14.80 -4.32 -15.22
CA ILE A 101 -13.94 -3.19 -14.99
C ILE A 101 -14.27 -2.69 -13.60
N THR A 102 -13.31 -2.63 -12.75
CA THR A 102 -13.50 -2.00 -11.44
C THR A 102 -12.62 -0.78 -11.35
N SER A 103 -13.16 0.28 -10.78
CA SER A 103 -12.43 1.50 -10.49
C SER A 103 -12.07 1.54 -9.02
N GLN A 104 -10.97 2.23 -8.68
CA GLN A 104 -10.64 2.54 -7.29
C GLN A 104 -9.84 3.82 -7.18
N ARG A 105 -9.85 4.38 -5.98
CA ARG A 105 -8.87 5.38 -5.54
C ARG A 105 -7.98 4.76 -4.48
N GLU A 106 -6.71 5.11 -4.51
CA GLU A 106 -5.73 4.64 -3.53
C GLU A 106 -4.87 5.80 -3.08
N VAL A 107 -4.58 5.86 -1.79
CA VAL A 107 -3.64 6.82 -1.22
C VAL A 107 -2.67 6.08 -0.33
N PHE A 108 -1.39 6.33 -0.54
CA PHE A 108 -0.36 5.75 0.31
C PHE A 108 0.81 6.71 0.53
N ALA A 109 1.46 6.55 1.68
CA ALA A 109 2.75 7.16 1.93
C ALA A 109 3.87 6.17 1.61
N CYS A 110 5.00 6.67 1.11
CA CYS A 110 6.19 5.91 0.82
C CYS A 110 7.39 6.56 1.51
N LEU A 111 8.14 5.76 2.26
CA LEU A 111 9.37 6.17 2.91
C LEU A 111 10.53 5.35 2.35
N PRO A 112 11.50 5.98 1.67
CA PRO A 112 12.70 5.31 1.21
C PRO A 112 13.58 4.90 2.38
N VAL A 113 13.97 3.63 2.41
CA VAL A 113 14.85 3.03 3.41
C VAL A 113 15.93 2.20 2.75
N VAL A 114 16.99 1.93 3.48
CA VAL A 114 18.07 1.04 3.07
C VAL A 114 18.18 -0.10 4.08
N ARG A 115 18.27 -1.30 3.58
CA ARG A 115 18.58 -2.47 4.40
C ARG A 115 20.08 -2.61 4.56
N TYR A 116 20.51 -2.82 5.79
CA TYR A 116 21.89 -3.09 6.15
C TYR A 116 22.00 -4.53 6.61
N GLY A 117 22.77 -5.34 5.91
CA GLY A 117 23.10 -6.70 6.31
C GLY A 117 24.35 -6.78 7.19
N ASN A 118 24.56 -7.93 7.83
CA ASN A 118 25.77 -8.20 8.59
C ASN A 118 26.93 -8.50 7.65
N GLY A 119 28.02 -7.74 7.78
CA GLY A 119 29.26 -7.98 7.08
C GLY A 119 30.41 -8.35 8.03
N PRO A 120 31.56 -8.76 7.52
CA PRO A 120 32.72 -9.18 8.33
C PRO A 120 33.25 -8.10 9.26
N LEU A 121 33.09 -6.82 8.89
CA LEU A 121 33.58 -5.67 9.64
C LEU A 121 32.45 -4.76 10.17
N GLY A 122 31.21 -5.24 10.17
CA GLY A 122 30.06 -4.48 10.63
C GLY A 122 28.91 -4.49 9.63
N LEU A 123 28.09 -3.44 9.67
CA LEU A 123 26.95 -3.31 8.76
C LEU A 123 27.40 -2.91 7.36
N ILE A 124 26.89 -3.62 6.37
CA ILE A 124 27.05 -3.28 4.95
C ILE A 124 25.69 -2.90 4.41
N ALA A 125 25.58 -1.69 3.82
CA ALA A 125 24.38 -1.27 3.14
C ALA A 125 24.10 -2.19 1.94
N ASP A 126 22.85 -2.58 1.79
CA ASP A 126 22.39 -3.19 0.56
C ASP A 126 22.42 -2.15 -0.57
N THR A 127 22.58 -2.58 -1.81
CA THR A 127 22.59 -1.66 -2.95
C THR A 127 21.21 -1.20 -3.34
N ASP A 128 20.19 -1.91 -2.86
CA ASP A 128 18.80 -1.65 -3.22
C ASP A 128 18.15 -0.68 -2.23
N ILE A 129 17.51 0.34 -2.78
CA ILE A 129 16.63 1.23 -2.02
C ILE A 129 15.27 0.57 -1.97
N GLU A 130 14.77 0.38 -0.77
CA GLU A 130 13.43 -0.14 -0.54
C GLU A 130 12.48 1.00 -0.17
N CYS A 131 11.22 0.88 -0.59
CA CYS A 131 10.17 1.78 -0.17
C CYS A 131 9.25 1.05 0.81
N VAL A 132 9.14 1.59 2.01
CA VAL A 132 8.17 1.09 2.99
C VAL A 132 6.93 1.96 2.99
N LEU A 133 5.79 1.34 3.19
CA LEU A 133 4.48 1.97 3.09
C LEU A 133 3.85 2.05 4.49
N PRO A 134 3.99 3.16 5.21
CA PRO A 134 3.43 3.32 6.55
C PRO A 134 1.92 3.15 6.59
N PHE A 135 1.25 3.53 5.54
CA PHE A 135 -0.16 3.25 5.33
C PHE A 135 -0.48 3.14 3.84
N ILE A 136 -1.51 2.36 3.54
CA ILE A 136 -2.17 2.27 2.24
C ILE A 136 -3.67 2.28 2.51
N VAL A 137 -4.39 3.19 1.88
CA VAL A 137 -5.84 3.26 1.96
C VAL A 137 -6.45 3.14 0.58
N VAL A 138 -7.56 2.43 0.48
CA VAL A 138 -8.24 2.17 -0.80
C VAL A 138 -9.74 2.38 -0.67
N SER A 139 -10.37 2.82 -1.75
CA SER A 139 -11.80 3.12 -1.77
C SER A 139 -12.69 1.90 -2.01
N LYS A 140 -12.13 0.73 -2.34
CA LYS A 140 -12.91 -0.45 -2.69
C LYS A 140 -12.58 -1.64 -1.77
N PRO A 141 -13.63 -2.32 -1.25
CA PRO A 141 -13.44 -3.48 -0.38
C PRO A 141 -12.62 -4.61 -1.00
N TRP A 142 -12.87 -4.94 -2.27
CA TRP A 142 -12.14 -6.00 -2.97
C TRP A 142 -10.63 -5.71 -3.03
N SER A 143 -10.21 -4.46 -3.27
CA SER A 143 -8.80 -4.09 -3.29
C SER A 143 -8.16 -4.16 -1.90
N CYS A 144 -8.93 -3.86 -0.86
CA CYS A 144 -8.49 -4.04 0.52
C CYS A 144 -8.26 -5.52 0.82
N VAL A 145 -9.23 -6.38 0.50
CA VAL A 145 -9.14 -7.84 0.72
C VAL A 145 -7.99 -8.44 -0.08
N CYS A 146 -7.98 -8.27 -1.41
CA CYS A 146 -6.90 -8.81 -2.25
C CYS A 146 -5.52 -8.30 -1.85
N GLY A 147 -5.41 -7.02 -1.52
CA GLY A 147 -4.14 -6.44 -1.11
C GLY A 147 -3.60 -7.05 0.19
N ARG A 148 -4.47 -7.32 1.15
CA ARG A 148 -4.09 -7.92 2.44
C ARG A 148 -3.82 -9.41 2.32
N GLU A 149 -4.75 -10.15 1.72
CA GLU A 149 -4.71 -11.62 1.73
C GLU A 149 -3.74 -12.19 0.70
N MET A 150 -3.62 -11.56 -0.47
CA MET A 150 -2.78 -12.08 -1.56
C MET A 150 -1.40 -11.43 -1.61
N LEU A 151 -1.30 -10.13 -1.30
CA LEU A 151 -0.05 -9.37 -1.46
C LEU A 151 0.62 -9.03 -0.13
N GLY A 152 -0.04 -9.28 1.01
CA GLY A 152 0.50 -8.95 2.34
C GLY A 152 0.60 -7.45 2.63
N LEU A 153 -0.11 -6.60 1.87
CA LEU A 153 -0.10 -5.16 2.05
C LEU A 153 -1.08 -4.76 3.16
N GLY A 154 -0.67 -3.90 4.08
CA GLY A 154 -1.50 -3.43 5.19
C GLY A 154 -2.58 -2.44 4.77
N LYS A 155 -3.40 -2.77 3.77
CA LYS A 155 -4.45 -1.89 3.23
C LYS A 155 -5.60 -1.69 4.21
N LEU A 156 -6.13 -0.47 4.22
CA LEU A 156 -7.34 -0.08 4.95
C LEU A 156 -8.38 0.44 3.96
N LEU A 157 -9.65 0.16 4.28
CA LEU A 157 -10.77 0.73 3.52
C LEU A 157 -10.97 2.19 3.95
N ALA A 158 -11.16 3.09 2.99
CA ALA A 158 -11.34 4.52 3.24
C ALA A 158 -12.36 5.13 2.27
N GLU A 159 -12.93 6.26 2.68
CA GLU A 159 -13.52 7.21 1.76
C GLU A 159 -12.41 8.13 1.26
N ILE A 160 -12.22 8.17 -0.05
CA ILE A 160 -11.20 8.99 -0.71
C ILE A 160 -11.91 9.95 -1.65
N ASP A 161 -11.80 11.23 -1.34
CA ASP A 161 -12.24 12.32 -2.18
C ASP A 161 -11.00 12.98 -2.80
N MET A 162 -10.98 13.11 -4.11
CA MET A 162 -9.93 13.81 -4.85
C MET A 162 -10.52 14.41 -6.11
N ALA A 163 -9.97 15.53 -6.51
CA ALA A 163 -10.34 16.18 -7.75
C ALA A 163 -10.10 15.25 -8.94
N GLU A 164 -11.05 15.21 -9.87
CA GLU A 164 -10.93 14.43 -11.09
C GLU A 164 -10.03 15.12 -12.11
N GLY A 165 -9.25 14.31 -12.83
CA GLY A 165 -8.37 14.77 -13.89
C GLY A 165 -7.02 15.27 -13.41
N TYR A 166 -6.23 15.82 -14.33
CA TYR A 166 -4.91 16.38 -14.08
C TYR A 166 -5.00 17.88 -13.82
N TYR A 167 -4.61 18.31 -12.62
CA TYR A 167 -4.61 19.72 -12.23
C TYR A 167 -3.17 20.15 -11.90
N PRO A 168 -2.46 20.78 -12.84
CA PRO A 168 -1.08 21.17 -12.64
C PRO A 168 -0.89 22.27 -11.58
N ASP A 169 -1.89 23.13 -11.39
CA ASP A 169 -1.79 24.34 -10.59
C ASP A 169 -2.47 24.25 -9.21
N SER A 170 -3.37 23.27 -9.03
CA SER A 170 -4.05 23.07 -7.75
C SER A 170 -4.50 21.62 -7.59
N PHE A 171 -4.45 21.12 -6.38
CA PHE A 171 -4.95 19.81 -6.02
C PHE A 171 -5.66 19.87 -4.67
N ARG A 172 -6.76 19.15 -4.57
CA ARG A 172 -7.43 18.90 -3.31
C ARG A 172 -7.76 17.42 -3.19
N GLY A 173 -7.33 16.82 -2.07
CA GLY A 173 -7.62 15.44 -1.73
C GLY A 173 -7.88 15.26 -0.25
N ALA A 174 -8.86 14.43 0.08
CA ALA A 174 -9.23 14.12 1.45
C ALA A 174 -9.41 12.62 1.63
N VAL A 175 -8.96 12.12 2.77
CA VAL A 175 -9.12 10.72 3.17
C VAL A 175 -9.82 10.66 4.51
N ARG A 176 -10.84 9.82 4.60
CA ARG A 176 -11.58 9.54 5.83
C ARG A 176 -11.60 8.05 6.10
N LEU A 177 -11.35 7.67 7.34
CA LEU A 177 -11.33 6.27 7.77
C LEU A 177 -12.52 5.96 8.68
N PRO A 178 -13.14 4.78 8.55
CA PRO A 178 -14.08 4.30 9.53
C PRO A 178 -13.35 4.02 10.86
N GLY A 179 -13.90 4.51 11.94
CA GLY A 179 -13.30 4.37 13.26
C GLY A 179 -14.21 4.84 14.38
N TRP A 180 -13.68 4.88 15.59
CA TRP A 180 -14.38 5.42 16.75
C TRP A 180 -13.78 6.76 17.15
N ALA A 181 -14.63 7.74 17.43
CA ALA A 181 -14.20 9.08 17.83
C ALA A 181 -13.60 9.15 19.24
N SER A 182 -13.66 8.07 20.00
CA SER A 182 -13.08 7.93 21.34
C SER A 182 -12.32 6.62 21.45
N ASP A 183 -11.48 6.49 22.46
CA ASP A 183 -10.69 5.27 22.74
C ASP A 183 -11.56 4.06 23.13
N ALA A 184 -12.86 4.26 23.27
CA ALA A 184 -13.81 3.20 23.56
C ALA A 184 -14.51 2.73 22.29
N PRO A 185 -14.28 1.49 21.84
CA PRO A 185 -15.02 0.89 20.74
C PRO A 185 -16.52 0.85 21.08
N GLY A 186 -17.35 1.36 20.17
CA GLY A 186 -18.79 1.33 20.26
C GLY A 186 -19.42 0.49 19.16
N GLU A 187 -20.74 0.35 19.18
CA GLU A 187 -21.48 -0.40 18.17
C GLU A 187 -21.46 0.28 16.78
N HIS A 188 -21.30 1.60 16.76
CA HIS A 188 -21.34 2.38 15.54
C HIS A 188 -19.97 2.99 15.21
N LEU A 189 -19.50 2.73 14.01
CA LEU A 189 -18.33 3.39 13.44
C LEU A 189 -18.71 4.79 12.95
N SER A 190 -17.84 5.74 13.19
CA SER A 190 -17.87 7.07 12.58
C SER A 190 -16.87 7.13 11.44
N VAL A 191 -17.11 8.02 10.47
CA VAL A 191 -16.15 8.32 9.43
C VAL A 191 -15.33 9.52 9.88
N LEU A 192 -14.05 9.29 10.18
CA LEU A 192 -13.16 10.27 10.79
C LEU A 192 -12.18 10.82 9.76
N PRO A 193 -11.88 12.12 9.77
CA PRO A 193 -10.84 12.68 8.93
C PRO A 193 -9.47 12.07 9.29
N PHE A 194 -8.74 11.64 8.28
CA PHE A 194 -7.40 11.07 8.40
C PHE A 194 -6.33 11.95 7.75
N LEU A 195 -6.64 12.46 6.55
CA LEU A 195 -5.70 13.25 5.77
C LEU A 195 -6.47 14.24 4.90
N ASP A 196 -6.02 15.49 4.90
CA ASP A 196 -6.46 16.52 3.95
C ASP A 196 -5.23 17.16 3.31
N VAL A 197 -5.24 17.28 1.99
CA VAL A 197 -4.17 17.88 1.18
C VAL A 197 -4.79 18.92 0.27
N GLU A 198 -4.25 20.12 0.30
CA GLU A 198 -4.62 21.20 -0.60
C GLU A 198 -3.34 21.89 -1.08
N THR A 199 -3.24 22.11 -2.38
CA THR A 199 -2.17 22.88 -3.01
C THR A 199 -2.79 23.94 -3.91
N GLY A 200 -2.23 25.11 -3.89
CA GLY A 200 -2.66 26.24 -4.72
C GLY A 200 -1.53 27.21 -4.88
#